data_6c17767241cb00119df3c315a70258a2
#
_entry.id   6c17767241cb00119df3c315a70258a2
#
_cell.length_a   1.000
_cell.length_b   1.000
_cell.length_c   1.000
_cell.angle_alpha   90.00
_cell.angle_beta   90.00
_cell.angle_gamma   90.00
#
_symmetry.space_group_name_H-M   'P 1'
#
loop_
_entity.id
_entity.type
_entity.pdbx_description
1 polymer ?
#
loop_
_entity_poly.entity_id
_entity_poly.type
_entity_poly.pdbx_seq_one_letter_code
_entity_poly.pdbx_strand_id
1 'polypeptide(L)'
;MGHTSKIHKSTNAPEPTIIHVMIAMLVAYPRHARRHTASKLKKLVKSIQNVGLLNPIIIDETNTILSGHLRVEAYKSLGFDTIPAIQVSHLSPDQKSAFVLAANRIAEEGSWDRAFLKQEFAMLVEIGFDIDLET
;
A
#
# COMPACT_ATOMS: atom_id res chain seq x y z
N MET A 1 18.99 8.26 -24.10
CA MET A 1 18.68 8.51 -23.80
C MET A 1 18.29 8.89 -23.11
N GLY A 2 18.18 9.12 -22.94
CA GLY A 2 17.66 9.44 -22.33
C GLY A 2 17.29 10.16 -21.90
N HIS A 3 17.06 10.40 -21.90
CA HIS A 3 16.64 10.97 -21.52
C HIS A 3 16.00 11.37 -20.95
N THR A 4 15.75 11.32 -20.85
CA THR A 4 15.02 11.55 -20.47
C THR A 4 14.73 11.97 -19.48
N SER A 5 14.85 11.95 -18.97
CA SER A 5 14.57 12.25 -17.98
C SER A 5 14.69 13.17 -17.37
N LYS A 6 14.75 13.70 -17.41
CA LYS A 6 14.88 14.49 -16.82
C LYS A 6 14.18 15.22 -16.46
N ILE A 7 13.76 15.21 -16.37
CA ILE A 7 12.98 15.88 -16.14
C ILE A 7 12.68 16.22 -15.09
N HIS A 8 12.66 16.29 -14.64
CA HIS A 8 12.32 16.64 -13.72
C HIS A 8 11.82 16.49 -12.75
N LYS A 9 11.89 15.94 -12.24
CA LYS A 9 11.27 15.78 -11.21
C LYS A 9 11.83 16.44 -10.15
N SER A 10 11.21 16.99 -9.27
CA SER A 10 11.73 17.76 -8.21
C SER A 10 11.53 17.15 -6.86
N THR A 11 11.17 15.93 -6.76
CA THR A 11 10.92 15.35 -5.45
C THR A 11 12.21 14.86 -4.83
N ASN A 12 12.32 14.92 -3.50
CA ASN A 12 13.41 14.32 -2.76
C ASN A 12 13.02 12.97 -2.23
N ALA A 13 11.83 12.53 -2.47
CA ALA A 13 11.41 11.22 -2.01
C ALA A 13 12.07 10.13 -2.84
N PRO A 14 12.38 8.99 -2.25
CA PRO A 14 12.97 7.90 -3.01
C PRO A 14 11.93 7.28 -3.92
N GLU A 15 12.37 6.66 -4.97
CA GLU A 15 11.47 5.96 -5.83
C GLU A 15 10.97 4.73 -5.15
N PRO A 16 9.72 4.37 -5.32
CA PRO A 16 9.19 3.16 -4.70
C PRO A 16 9.89 1.92 -5.25
N THR A 17 10.23 1.02 -4.35
CA THR A 17 10.86 -0.23 -4.73
C THR A 17 10.09 -1.35 -4.05
N ILE A 18 9.80 -2.40 -4.78
CA ILE A 18 9.07 -3.52 -4.23
C ILE A 18 10.06 -4.51 -3.65
N ILE A 19 9.84 -4.88 -2.41
CA ILE A 19 10.65 -5.88 -1.73
C ILE A 19 9.73 -6.98 -1.24
N HIS A 20 10.28 -8.09 -0.86
CA HIS A 20 9.49 -9.17 -0.27
C HIS A 20 9.85 -9.26 1.20
N VAL A 21 8.84 -9.18 2.06
CA VAL A 21 9.06 -9.22 3.50
C VAL A 21 8.39 -10.44 4.09
N MET A 22 8.96 -10.96 5.15
CA MET A 22 8.37 -12.08 5.85
C MET A 22 7.12 -11.62 6.58
N ILE A 23 6.02 -12.28 6.34
CA ILE A 23 4.75 -11.90 6.96
C ILE A 23 4.87 -11.93 8.48
N ALA A 24 5.64 -12.85 9.02
CA ALA A 24 5.80 -12.96 10.45
C ALA A 24 6.49 -11.76 11.08
N MET A 25 7.18 -10.95 10.29
CA MET A 25 7.88 -9.78 10.79
C MET A 25 7.04 -8.51 10.70
N LEU A 26 5.86 -8.60 10.15
CA LEU A 26 5.04 -7.41 9.98
C LEU A 26 4.34 -7.04 11.28
N VAL A 27 4.11 -5.74 11.47
CA VAL A 27 3.48 -5.22 12.66
C VAL A 27 2.22 -4.47 12.25
N ALA A 28 1.11 -4.73 12.91
CA ALA A 28 -0.12 -4.02 12.60
C ALA A 28 0.00 -2.57 13.04
N TYR A 29 -0.62 -1.67 12.31
CA TYR A 29 -0.61 -0.28 12.67
C TYR A 29 -1.33 -0.11 14.02
N PRO A 30 -0.76 0.60 14.97
CA PRO A 30 -1.34 0.63 16.32
C PRO A 30 -2.76 1.16 16.40
N ARG A 31 -3.13 2.04 15.50
CA ARG A 31 -4.47 2.56 15.54
C ARG A 31 -5.36 1.96 14.51
N HIS A 32 -5.02 0.80 13.96
CA HIS A 32 -5.80 0.16 12.95
C HIS A 32 -7.05 -0.41 13.59
N ALA A 33 -8.15 0.25 13.40
CA ALA A 33 -9.38 -0.16 14.00
C ALA A 33 -10.35 -0.75 13.01
N ARG A 34 -9.98 -0.93 11.74
CA ARG A 34 -10.91 -1.38 10.80
C ARG A 34 -11.14 -2.81 10.91
N ARG A 35 -12.36 -3.26 10.81
CA ARG A 35 -12.69 -4.64 10.78
C ARG A 35 -12.97 -5.05 9.40
N HIS A 36 -12.47 -6.17 8.95
CA HIS A 36 -12.72 -6.71 7.64
C HIS A 36 -13.73 -7.83 7.77
N THR A 37 -14.72 -7.84 6.92
CA THR A 37 -15.72 -8.90 6.94
C THR A 37 -15.14 -10.14 6.31
N ALA A 38 -15.65 -11.29 6.71
CA ALA A 38 -15.24 -12.56 6.11
C ALA A 38 -15.53 -12.56 4.62
N SER A 39 -16.58 -11.88 4.21
CA SER A 39 -16.93 -11.80 2.80
C SER A 39 -15.88 -11.06 1.99
N LYS A 40 -15.35 -9.95 2.53
CA LYS A 40 -14.32 -9.22 1.81
C LYS A 40 -13.03 -10.02 1.73
N LEU A 41 -12.69 -10.70 2.80
CA LEU A 41 -11.49 -11.52 2.79
C LEU A 41 -11.61 -12.63 1.76
N LYS A 42 -12.77 -13.30 1.69
CA LYS A 42 -12.96 -14.34 0.75
C LYS A 42 -12.83 -13.86 -0.66
N LYS A 43 -13.40 -12.72 -0.96
CA LYS A 43 -13.32 -12.17 -2.31
C LYS A 43 -11.89 -11.84 -2.68
N LEU A 44 -11.13 -11.29 -1.75
CA LEU A 44 -9.74 -10.96 -2.02
C LEU A 44 -8.90 -12.22 -2.22
N VAL A 45 -9.11 -13.22 -1.40
CA VAL A 45 -8.40 -14.49 -1.54
C VAL A 45 -8.64 -15.07 -2.92
N LYS A 46 -9.91 -15.06 -3.35
CA LYS A 46 -10.21 -15.62 -4.65
C LYS A 46 -9.56 -14.81 -5.75
N SER A 47 -9.56 -13.50 -5.64
CA SER A 47 -8.93 -12.65 -6.62
C SER A 47 -7.42 -12.93 -6.71
N ILE A 48 -6.78 -13.08 -5.57
CA ILE A 48 -5.35 -13.35 -5.55
C ILE A 48 -5.06 -14.71 -6.16
N GLN A 49 -5.91 -15.69 -5.92
CA GLN A 49 -5.73 -17.00 -6.53
C GLN A 49 -5.85 -16.94 -8.03
N ASN A 50 -6.72 -16.10 -8.53
CA ASN A 50 -6.96 -16.03 -9.96
C ASN A 50 -5.95 -15.18 -10.72
N VAL A 51 -5.56 -14.05 -10.19
CA VAL A 51 -4.71 -13.13 -10.94
C VAL A 51 -3.47 -12.67 -10.17
N GLY A 52 -3.25 -13.17 -8.97
CA GLY A 52 -2.10 -12.75 -8.19
C GLY A 52 -2.34 -11.47 -7.44
N LEU A 53 -1.37 -11.07 -6.64
CA LEU A 53 -1.46 -9.83 -5.89
C LEU A 53 -0.96 -8.72 -6.80
N LEU A 54 -1.87 -7.86 -7.21
CA LEU A 54 -1.54 -6.80 -8.14
C LEU A 54 -1.12 -5.51 -7.45
N ASN A 55 -1.29 -5.42 -6.15
CA ASN A 55 -1.05 -4.19 -5.43
C ASN A 55 -0.25 -4.50 -4.17
N PRO A 56 1.04 -4.22 -4.11
CA PRO A 56 1.84 -4.52 -2.93
C PRO A 56 1.33 -3.77 -1.71
N ILE A 57 1.62 -4.30 -0.52
CA ILE A 57 1.28 -3.58 0.69
C ILE A 57 2.30 -2.47 0.90
N ILE A 58 2.00 -1.54 1.80
CA ILE A 58 2.91 -0.45 2.11
C ILE A 58 3.25 -0.53 3.59
N ILE A 59 4.53 -0.57 3.88
CA ILE A 59 5.03 -0.66 5.25
C ILE A 59 6.03 0.44 5.50
N ASP A 60 6.28 0.75 6.75
CA ASP A 60 7.28 1.76 7.09
C ASP A 60 8.61 1.10 7.42
N GLU A 61 9.56 1.88 7.94
CA GLU A 61 10.90 1.38 8.22
C GLU A 61 10.94 0.37 9.36
N THR A 62 9.88 0.26 10.14
CA THR A 62 9.81 -0.70 11.23
C THR A 62 8.90 -1.87 10.89
N ASN A 63 8.59 -2.03 9.61
CA ASN A 63 7.72 -3.10 9.13
C ASN A 63 6.28 -2.97 9.62
N THR A 64 5.88 -1.76 10.00
CA THR A 64 4.50 -1.52 10.39
C THR A 64 3.66 -1.34 9.13
N ILE A 65 2.55 -2.01 9.05
CA ILE A 65 1.69 -1.99 7.88
C ILE A 65 0.94 -0.69 7.85
N LEU A 66 1.16 0.12 6.81
CA LEU A 66 0.43 1.36 6.63
C LEU A 66 -0.77 1.15 5.72
N SER A 67 -0.68 0.23 4.80
CA SER A 67 -1.79 -0.08 3.91
C SER A 67 -1.69 -1.54 3.52
N GLY A 68 -2.79 -2.24 3.59
CA GLY A 68 -2.83 -3.62 3.10
C GLY A 68 -3.07 -4.67 4.14
N HIS A 69 -3.66 -4.33 5.29
CA HIS A 69 -3.91 -5.33 6.33
C HIS A 69 -4.73 -6.51 5.79
N LEU A 70 -5.72 -6.25 4.94
CA LEU A 70 -6.53 -7.34 4.40
C LEU A 70 -5.72 -8.19 3.43
N ARG A 71 -4.83 -7.57 2.68
CA ARG A 71 -3.97 -8.33 1.75
C ARG A 71 -3.02 -9.24 2.52
N VAL A 72 -2.55 -8.78 3.68
CA VAL A 72 -1.71 -9.62 4.54
C VAL A 72 -2.50 -10.81 5.04
N GLU A 73 -3.75 -10.58 5.46
CA GLU A 73 -4.56 -11.67 5.92
C GLU A 73 -4.85 -12.67 4.83
N ALA A 74 -5.10 -12.19 3.62
CA ALA A 74 -5.36 -13.08 2.50
C ALA A 74 -4.13 -13.94 2.19
N TYR A 75 -2.94 -13.34 2.20
CA TYR A 75 -1.72 -14.10 1.94
C TYR A 75 -1.47 -15.12 3.05
N LYS A 76 -1.76 -14.76 4.30
CA LYS A 76 -1.62 -15.73 5.37
C LYS A 76 -2.57 -16.89 5.18
N SER A 77 -3.80 -16.63 4.82
CA SER A 77 -4.76 -17.72 4.66
C SER A 77 -4.43 -18.59 3.47
N LEU A 78 -3.67 -18.09 2.50
CA LEU A 78 -3.25 -18.89 1.38
C LEU A 78 -1.95 -19.63 1.64
N GLY A 79 -1.33 -19.41 2.79
CA GLY A 79 -0.12 -20.15 3.16
C GLY A 79 1.18 -19.52 2.72
N PHE A 80 1.17 -18.26 2.30
CA PHE A 80 2.40 -17.62 1.90
C PHE A 80 3.21 -17.18 3.10
N ASP A 81 4.53 -17.22 3.00
CA ASP A 81 5.41 -16.76 4.07
C ASP A 81 5.88 -15.35 3.83
N THR A 82 5.90 -14.88 2.61
CA THR A 82 6.35 -13.54 2.28
C THR A 82 5.30 -12.83 1.47
N ILE A 83 5.39 -11.51 1.40
CA ILE A 83 4.43 -10.73 0.65
C ILE A 83 5.16 -9.56 0.01
N PRO A 84 4.81 -9.18 -1.22
CA PRO A 84 5.41 -8.01 -1.85
C PRO A 84 5.01 -6.75 -1.14
N ALA A 85 5.94 -5.86 -0.89
CA ALA A 85 5.69 -4.64 -0.14
C ALA A 85 6.53 -3.50 -0.67
N ILE A 86 6.04 -2.29 -0.49
CA ILE A 86 6.81 -1.09 -0.72
C ILE A 86 7.13 -0.55 0.65
N GLN A 87 8.41 -0.38 0.95
CA GLN A 87 8.82 0.13 2.25
C GLN A 87 9.13 1.61 2.13
N VAL A 88 8.50 2.42 2.95
CA VAL A 88 8.72 3.85 2.95
C VAL A 88 9.39 4.22 4.26
N SER A 89 10.46 5.00 4.20
CA SER A 89 11.19 5.37 5.39
C SER A 89 11.35 6.86 5.52
N HIS A 90 10.68 7.63 4.67
CA HIS A 90 10.83 9.07 4.65
C HIS A 90 9.63 9.82 5.20
N LEU A 91 8.63 9.11 5.73
CA LEU A 91 7.43 9.76 6.21
C LEU A 91 7.54 10.10 7.68
N SER A 92 7.07 11.29 8.05
CA SER A 92 6.97 11.66 9.45
C SER A 92 5.81 10.91 10.09
N PRO A 93 5.73 10.87 11.41
CA PRO A 93 4.58 10.24 12.06
C PRO A 93 3.24 10.85 11.61
N ASP A 94 3.20 12.17 11.40
CA ASP A 94 1.97 12.79 10.96
C ASP A 94 1.62 12.37 9.54
N GLN A 95 2.61 12.24 8.68
CA GLN A 95 2.37 11.80 7.32
C GLN A 95 1.91 10.35 7.31
N LYS A 96 2.44 9.51 8.17
CA LYS A 96 2.00 8.12 8.26
C LYS A 96 0.53 8.07 8.69
N SER A 97 0.17 8.87 9.69
CA SER A 97 -1.21 8.89 10.15
C SER A 97 -2.16 9.36 9.07
N ALA A 98 -1.79 10.39 8.34
CA ALA A 98 -2.63 10.90 7.26
C ALA A 98 -2.80 9.84 6.17
N PHE A 99 -1.71 9.14 5.84
CA PHE A 99 -1.80 8.11 4.81
C PHE A 99 -2.72 6.98 5.24
N VAL A 100 -2.59 6.53 6.47
CA VAL A 100 -3.39 5.42 6.97
C VAL A 100 -4.87 5.78 6.98
N LEU A 101 -5.20 7.01 7.41
CA LEU A 101 -6.58 7.44 7.41
C LEU A 101 -7.15 7.50 6.00
N ALA A 102 -6.39 8.01 5.06
CA ALA A 102 -6.86 8.14 3.69
C ALA A 102 -7.06 6.76 3.05
N ALA A 103 -6.14 5.85 3.30
CA ALA A 103 -6.26 4.51 2.76
C ALA A 103 -7.49 3.79 3.31
N ASN A 104 -7.77 3.98 4.60
CA ASN A 104 -8.93 3.37 5.19
C ASN A 104 -10.22 3.94 4.62
N ARG A 105 -10.25 5.26 4.39
CA ARG A 105 -11.44 5.84 3.87
C ARG A 105 -11.72 5.34 2.48
N ILE A 106 -10.72 5.21 1.62
CA ILE A 106 -10.92 4.70 0.28
C ILE A 106 -11.47 3.28 0.34
N ALA A 107 -10.93 2.47 1.21
CA ALA A 107 -11.41 1.09 1.34
C ALA A 107 -12.86 1.04 1.82
N GLU A 108 -13.23 1.98 2.71
CA GLU A 108 -14.59 1.99 3.20
C GLU A 108 -15.60 2.34 2.13
N GLU A 109 -15.20 3.07 1.14
CA GLU A 109 -16.10 3.41 0.08
C GLU A 109 -16.28 2.28 -0.91
N GLY A 110 -15.54 1.20 -0.77
CA GLY A 110 -15.73 0.05 -1.63
C GLY A 110 -15.15 0.19 -3.02
N SER A 111 -14.30 1.17 -3.22
CA SER A 111 -13.78 1.40 -4.55
C SER A 111 -12.49 0.67 -4.72
N TRP A 112 -12.57 -0.64 -4.81
CA TRP A 112 -11.38 -1.42 -4.89
C TRP A 112 -10.72 -1.47 -6.23
N ASP A 113 -11.38 -1.17 -7.26
CA ASP A 113 -10.86 -1.37 -8.59
C ASP A 113 -9.90 -0.27 -8.97
N ARG A 114 -10.07 0.26 -10.14
CA ARG A 114 -9.25 1.25 -10.65
C ARG A 114 -9.25 2.51 -9.89
N ALA A 115 -10.37 2.92 -9.38
CA ALA A 115 -10.48 4.15 -8.61
C ALA A 115 -9.65 4.06 -7.35
N PHE A 116 -9.64 2.89 -6.70
CA PHE A 116 -8.86 2.70 -5.49
C PHE A 116 -7.36 2.87 -5.79
N LEU A 117 -6.87 2.24 -6.84
CA LEU A 117 -5.47 2.34 -7.19
C LEU A 117 -5.08 3.77 -7.52
N LYS A 118 -5.94 4.45 -8.26
CA LYS A 118 -5.64 5.79 -8.64
C LYS A 118 -5.55 6.71 -7.46
N GLN A 119 -6.46 6.56 -6.51
CA GLN A 119 -6.46 7.40 -5.35
C GLN A 119 -5.34 7.06 -4.38
N GLU A 120 -4.94 5.83 -4.32
CA GLU A 120 -3.83 5.47 -3.47
C GLU A 120 -2.56 6.13 -3.96
N PHE A 121 -2.39 6.21 -5.28
CA PHE A 121 -1.28 6.96 -5.82
C PHE A 121 -1.39 8.43 -5.49
N ALA A 122 -2.57 9.01 -5.59
CA ALA A 122 -2.76 10.41 -5.28
C ALA A 122 -2.40 10.72 -3.84
N MET A 123 -2.71 9.79 -2.92
CA MET A 123 -2.35 9.98 -1.55
C MET A 123 -0.85 9.98 -1.36
N LEU A 124 -0.17 9.10 -2.04
CA LEU A 124 1.28 9.05 -1.95
C LEU A 124 1.89 10.36 -2.43
N VAL A 125 1.33 10.93 -3.47
CA VAL A 125 1.81 12.20 -3.96
C VAL A 125 1.60 13.28 -2.91
N GLU A 126 0.45 13.31 -2.29
CA GLU A 126 0.18 14.33 -1.31
C GLU A 126 1.06 14.26 -0.10
N ILE A 127 1.51 13.12 0.30
CA ILE A 127 2.31 13.00 1.49
C ILE A 127 3.78 12.86 1.20
N GLY A 128 4.23 13.14 0.01
CA GLY A 128 5.64 13.23 -0.23
C GLY A 128 6.19 12.63 -1.50
N PHE A 129 5.37 11.90 -2.23
CA PHE A 129 5.87 11.35 -3.46
C PHE A 129 5.48 12.32 -4.53
N ASP A 130 6.35 12.89 -5.23
CA ASP A 130 6.04 13.90 -6.21
C ASP A 130 5.75 13.26 -7.54
N ILE A 131 4.64 12.58 -7.63
CA ILE A 131 4.22 11.94 -8.84
C ILE A 131 3.09 12.74 -9.43
N ASP A 132 3.21 13.14 -10.66
CA ASP A 132 2.21 13.96 -11.26
C ASP A 132 1.09 13.14 -11.78
N LEU A 133 -0.03 13.12 -11.10
CA LEU A 133 -1.16 12.41 -11.53
C LEU A 133 -2.18 13.28 -12.09
N GLU A 134 -2.00 14.54 -12.20
CA GLU A 134 -3.01 15.35 -12.57
C GLU A 134 -3.20 15.31 -13.86
N THR A 135 -2.82 15.05 -14.51
CA THR A 135 -3.10 14.96 -15.80
C THR A 135 -4.04 14.19 -16.17
#